data_5dd2403b7c67027e670c2248685a1742
#
_entry.id   5dd2403b7c67027e670c2248685a1742
#
_cell.length_a   1.000
_cell.length_b   1.000
_cell.length_c   1.000
_cell.angle_alpha   90.00
_cell.angle_beta   90.00
_cell.angle_gamma   90.00
#
_symmetry.space_group_name_H-M   'P 1'
#
loop_
_entity.id
_entity.type
_entity.pdbx_description
1 polymer ?
#
loop_
_entity_poly.entity_id
_entity_poly.type
_entity_poly.pdbx_seq_one_letter_code
_entity_poly.pdbx_strand_id
1 'polypeptide(L)'
;LFSIDNFYKYVCRFNVKLNDFKKVNLYKLSDYLRIDANSRINLELKKNNFSNDINGSLLSVINYTKTPMGFRLLNKWLDQPLLEIEKIQRRQSLVEDLVLNSNLRNELEELLGSISDIERINSKISFGNCNARDLIHLKNSLSAVPKIKRLFLDSNTLFSNIASNIPDTEYIYNLIDSSILEDVGILLKEGNLIKIGYDEELDVIRNNKIVGKEKLIKYEVDERNTTGIKNLRLIFNKKTGYFFEVTKSYQNLVPEHFELKQTLTNANRYKTNELLTIENMIFGSESDIIEKEYELFISIRNTIKMNIKTLQKLSDIISFIDSIFSLSIVAFKNNYCKPTLNSEGIIDIK
;
A
#
# COMPACT_ATOMS: atom_id res chain seq x y z
N LEU A 1 19.83 -31.65 2.74
CA LEU A 1 18.64 -32.49 2.94
C LEU A 1 18.12 -32.45 4.37
N PHE A 2 18.96 -32.67 5.41
CA PHE A 2 18.54 -32.66 6.83
C PHE A 2 17.92 -31.34 7.29
N SER A 3 18.43 -30.20 6.84
CA SER A 3 17.88 -28.86 7.17
C SER A 3 16.54 -28.65 6.51
N ILE A 4 16.31 -29.17 5.31
CA ILE A 4 15.02 -29.04 4.60
C ILE A 4 13.96 -29.91 5.28
N ASP A 5 14.33 -31.14 5.71
CA ASP A 5 13.42 -32.02 6.42
C ASP A 5 12.98 -31.46 7.79
N ASN A 6 13.93 -30.88 8.54
CA ASN A 6 13.62 -30.23 9.80
C ASN A 6 12.75 -28.96 9.61
N PHE A 7 13.03 -28.15 8.58
CA PHE A 7 12.19 -27.03 8.22
C PHE A 7 10.79 -27.48 7.83
N TYR A 8 10.69 -28.53 7.03
CA TYR A 8 9.40 -29.12 6.65
C TYR A 8 8.59 -29.57 7.87
N LYS A 9 9.21 -30.35 8.78
CA LYS A 9 8.58 -30.79 10.03
C LYS A 9 8.12 -29.61 10.89
N TYR A 10 8.90 -28.56 10.94
CA TYR A 10 8.54 -27.33 11.67
C TYR A 10 7.31 -26.65 11.05
N VAL A 11 7.32 -26.45 9.73
CA VAL A 11 6.25 -25.75 9.00
C VAL A 11 4.92 -26.54 9.04
N CYS A 12 4.99 -27.87 8.96
CA CYS A 12 3.79 -28.72 9.09
C CYS A 12 3.04 -28.53 10.42
N ARG A 13 3.71 -28.11 11.49
CA ARG A 13 3.06 -27.79 12.78
C ARG A 13 2.12 -26.60 12.70
N PHE A 14 2.26 -25.75 11.68
CA PHE A 14 1.44 -24.57 11.44
C PHE A 14 0.39 -24.76 10.33
N ASN A 15 0.06 -26.01 9.99
CA ASN A 15 -0.89 -26.36 8.90
C ASN A 15 -0.55 -25.77 7.51
N VAL A 16 0.72 -25.45 7.26
CA VAL A 16 1.17 -24.99 5.95
C VAL A 16 1.46 -26.20 5.05
N LYS A 17 0.87 -26.23 3.87
CA LYS A 17 1.01 -27.33 2.92
C LYS A 17 2.29 -27.17 2.09
N LEU A 18 2.94 -28.30 1.77
CA LEU A 18 4.14 -28.33 0.88
C LEU A 18 3.88 -27.65 -0.48
N ASN A 19 2.66 -27.71 -0.99
CA ASN A 19 2.30 -27.07 -2.25
C ASN A 19 2.34 -25.54 -2.21
N ASP A 20 2.39 -24.94 -1.01
CA ASP A 20 2.54 -23.49 -0.84
C ASP A 20 3.98 -23.04 -1.13
N PHE A 21 4.96 -23.97 -1.07
CA PHE A 21 6.37 -23.73 -1.42
C PHE A 21 6.63 -24.09 -2.87
N LYS A 22 6.58 -23.10 -3.76
CA LYS A 22 6.71 -23.32 -5.21
C LYS A 22 8.16 -23.45 -5.69
N LYS A 23 9.15 -22.98 -4.92
CA LYS A 23 10.57 -22.97 -5.32
C LYS A 23 11.49 -22.90 -4.10
N VAL A 24 12.49 -23.76 -4.07
CA VAL A 24 13.63 -23.68 -3.16
C VAL A 24 14.80 -23.06 -3.92
N ASN A 25 15.29 -21.91 -3.48
CA ASN A 25 16.48 -21.30 -4.02
C ASN A 25 17.70 -21.84 -3.25
N LEU A 26 18.55 -22.59 -3.94
CA LEU A 26 19.83 -23.00 -3.41
C LEU A 26 20.87 -21.91 -3.68
N TYR A 27 21.56 -21.46 -2.67
CA TYR A 27 22.73 -20.60 -2.80
C TYR A 27 23.92 -21.26 -2.14
N LYS A 28 25.09 -21.12 -2.75
CA LYS A 28 26.33 -21.63 -2.18
C LYS A 28 26.94 -20.56 -1.29
N LEU A 29 27.29 -20.91 -0.08
CA LEU A 29 28.00 -19.99 0.82
C LEU A 29 29.36 -19.55 0.26
N SER A 30 29.93 -20.34 -0.68
CA SER A 30 31.16 -20.04 -1.40
C SER A 30 31.04 -18.89 -2.40
N ASP A 31 29.83 -18.46 -2.74
CA ASP A 31 29.61 -17.37 -3.71
C ASP A 31 29.80 -15.98 -3.08
N TYR A 32 29.95 -15.94 -1.77
CA TYR A 32 30.09 -14.71 -0.98
C TYR A 32 31.29 -14.74 -0.05
N LEU A 33 31.90 -13.58 0.16
CA LEU A 33 32.95 -13.39 1.15
C LEU A 33 32.41 -13.69 2.55
N ARG A 34 33.03 -14.65 3.23
CA ARG A 34 32.69 -15.02 4.61
C ARG A 34 33.37 -14.04 5.57
N ILE A 35 32.58 -13.26 6.27
CA ILE A 35 33.03 -12.40 7.35
C ILE A 35 32.47 -13.00 8.63
N ASP A 36 33.35 -13.39 9.58
CA ASP A 36 32.93 -13.92 10.86
C ASP A 36 32.25 -12.83 11.75
N ALA A 37 31.58 -13.27 12.82
CA ALA A 37 30.79 -12.36 13.65
C ALA A 37 31.67 -11.29 14.34
N ASN A 38 32.86 -11.64 14.81
CA ASN A 38 33.76 -10.70 15.48
C ASN A 38 34.29 -9.65 14.50
N SER A 39 34.69 -10.08 13.29
CA SER A 39 35.13 -9.17 12.24
C SER A 39 34.01 -8.20 11.82
N ARG A 40 32.77 -8.66 11.72
CA ARG A 40 31.61 -7.79 11.44
C ARG A 40 31.39 -6.72 12.49
N ILE A 41 31.54 -7.09 13.76
CA ILE A 41 31.42 -6.17 14.89
C ILE A 41 32.60 -5.17 14.88
N ASN A 42 33.83 -5.67 14.79
CA ASN A 42 35.01 -4.84 14.85
C ASN A 42 35.15 -3.86 13.68
N LEU A 43 34.64 -4.23 12.49
CA LEU A 43 34.57 -3.36 11.31
C LEU A 43 33.37 -2.39 11.36
N GLU A 44 32.52 -2.48 12.39
CA GLU A 44 31.34 -1.63 12.54
C GLU A 44 30.48 -1.55 11.25
N LEU A 45 30.27 -2.69 10.59
CA LEU A 45 29.61 -2.71 9.29
C LEU A 45 28.19 -2.16 9.35
N LYS A 46 27.44 -2.45 10.42
CA LYS A 46 26.03 -2.09 10.56
C LYS A 46 25.69 -1.24 11.77
N LYS A 47 26.50 -1.34 12.79
CA LYS A 47 26.30 -0.65 14.06
C LYS A 47 27.64 -0.21 14.61
N ASN A 48 27.63 0.95 15.24
CA ASN A 48 28.75 1.46 16.02
C ASN A 48 28.86 0.68 17.33
N ASN A 49 30.09 0.30 17.70
CA ASN A 49 30.36 -0.49 18.92
C ASN A 49 30.13 0.30 20.22
N PHE A 50 30.18 1.62 20.15
CA PHE A 50 30.01 2.51 21.31
C PHE A 50 28.55 2.71 21.67
N SER A 51 27.74 3.10 20.69
CA SER A 51 26.34 3.47 20.88
C SER A 51 25.35 2.36 20.55
N ASN A 52 25.82 1.26 19.93
CA ASN A 52 24.99 0.19 19.35
C ASN A 52 23.94 0.73 18.35
N ASP A 53 24.18 1.90 17.78
CA ASP A 53 23.33 2.58 16.80
C ASP A 53 23.89 2.40 15.39
N ILE A 54 23.05 2.68 14.37
CA ILE A 54 23.48 2.66 12.96
C ILE A 54 24.47 3.80 12.68
N ASN A 55 24.29 4.96 13.32
CA ASN A 55 25.15 6.12 13.13
C ASN A 55 26.61 5.79 13.49
N GLY A 56 27.53 6.18 12.59
CA GLY A 56 28.96 5.89 12.71
C GLY A 56 29.38 4.53 12.15
N SER A 57 28.44 3.71 11.65
CA SER A 57 28.75 2.46 10.96
C SER A 57 29.00 2.66 9.47
N LEU A 58 29.62 1.67 8.81
CA LEU A 58 29.75 1.69 7.35
C LEU A 58 28.40 1.80 6.65
N LEU A 59 27.37 1.09 7.14
CA LEU A 59 26.00 1.19 6.60
C LEU A 59 25.49 2.63 6.63
N SER A 60 25.73 3.40 7.69
CA SER A 60 25.28 4.79 7.78
C SER A 60 25.95 5.69 6.76
N VAL A 61 27.20 5.42 6.42
CA VAL A 61 27.96 6.19 5.43
C VAL A 61 27.45 5.94 4.01
N ILE A 62 27.13 4.68 3.69
CA ILE A 62 26.75 4.30 2.31
C ILE A 62 25.23 4.36 2.06
N ASN A 63 24.41 4.61 3.08
CA ASN A 63 22.96 4.57 2.96
C ASN A 63 22.38 5.92 2.53
N TYR A 64 22.12 6.05 1.25
CA TYR A 64 21.32 7.11 0.61
C TYR A 64 20.11 6.56 -0.12
N THR A 65 19.69 5.32 0.21
CA THR A 65 18.52 4.69 -0.41
C THR A 65 17.25 5.51 -0.17
N LYS A 66 16.35 5.52 -1.15
CA LYS A 66 15.09 6.24 -1.11
C LYS A 66 13.92 5.32 -0.73
N THR A 67 14.11 4.01 -0.88
CA THR A 67 13.08 3.01 -0.61
C THR A 67 13.48 2.07 0.52
N PRO A 68 12.52 1.60 1.35
CA PRO A 68 12.81 0.59 2.37
C PRO A 68 13.34 -0.73 1.77
N MET A 69 12.94 -1.07 0.54
CA MET A 69 13.42 -2.25 -0.19
C MET A 69 14.90 -2.12 -0.54
N GLY A 70 15.32 -0.97 -1.06
CA GLY A 70 16.72 -0.67 -1.35
C GLY A 70 17.58 -0.72 -0.10
N PHE A 71 17.11 -0.15 1.01
CA PHE A 71 17.80 -0.25 2.30
C PHE A 71 18.02 -1.71 2.74
N ARG A 72 16.98 -2.54 2.65
CA ARG A 72 17.11 -3.98 2.99
C ARG A 72 18.13 -4.69 2.08
N LEU A 73 18.11 -4.39 0.78
CA LEU A 73 19.06 -4.98 -0.14
C LEU A 73 20.49 -4.50 0.10
N LEU A 74 20.70 -3.20 0.32
CA LEU A 74 22.02 -2.64 0.65
C LEU A 74 22.58 -3.28 1.93
N ASN A 75 21.76 -3.42 2.95
CA ASN A 75 22.11 -4.09 4.19
C ASN A 75 22.48 -5.58 3.97
N LYS A 76 21.74 -6.28 3.09
CA LYS A 76 22.07 -7.66 2.69
C LYS A 76 23.41 -7.71 1.93
N TRP A 77 23.75 -6.73 1.11
CA TRP A 77 25.03 -6.69 0.40
C TRP A 77 26.22 -6.57 1.34
N LEU A 78 26.07 -5.89 2.47
CA LEU A 78 27.10 -5.86 3.52
C LEU A 78 27.28 -7.21 4.22
N ASP A 79 26.19 -7.99 4.38
CA ASP A 79 26.28 -9.34 4.94
C ASP A 79 26.87 -10.35 3.98
N GLN A 80 26.66 -10.15 2.69
CA GLN A 80 26.99 -11.09 1.62
C GLN A 80 27.76 -10.39 0.50
N PRO A 81 29.00 -9.90 0.74
CA PRO A 81 29.81 -9.28 -0.30
C PRO A 81 30.14 -10.31 -1.40
N LEU A 82 30.08 -9.88 -2.64
CA LEU A 82 30.37 -10.73 -3.80
C LEU A 82 31.84 -11.10 -3.87
N LEU A 83 32.14 -12.31 -4.37
CA LEU A 83 33.49 -12.77 -4.72
C LEU A 83 33.77 -12.75 -6.23
N GLU A 84 32.71 -12.88 -7.03
CA GLU A 84 32.82 -12.94 -8.49
C GLU A 84 33.12 -11.54 -9.07
N ILE A 85 34.31 -11.43 -9.66
CA ILE A 85 34.83 -10.14 -10.19
C ILE A 85 33.88 -9.52 -11.22
N GLU A 86 33.33 -10.30 -12.13
CA GLU A 86 32.42 -9.81 -13.17
C GLU A 86 31.16 -9.17 -12.58
N LYS A 87 30.58 -9.79 -11.54
CA LYS A 87 29.41 -9.23 -10.86
C LYS A 87 29.74 -7.93 -10.11
N ILE A 88 30.93 -7.86 -9.51
CA ILE A 88 31.40 -6.65 -8.83
C ILE A 88 31.63 -5.53 -9.86
N GLN A 89 32.35 -5.81 -10.94
CA GLN A 89 32.62 -4.86 -12.03
C GLN A 89 31.31 -4.33 -12.65
N ARG A 90 30.31 -5.20 -12.83
CA ARG A 90 29.00 -4.75 -13.32
C ARG A 90 28.34 -3.74 -12.39
N ARG A 91 28.39 -3.97 -11.06
CA ARG A 91 27.87 -2.99 -10.08
C ARG A 91 28.67 -1.68 -10.11
N GLN A 92 30.01 -1.77 -10.17
CA GLN A 92 30.89 -0.61 -10.26
C GLN A 92 30.58 0.23 -11.50
N SER A 93 30.38 -0.41 -12.66
CA SER A 93 30.07 0.32 -13.90
C SER A 93 28.71 1.02 -13.84
N LEU A 94 27.69 0.42 -13.22
CA LEU A 94 26.41 1.08 -12.99
C LEU A 94 26.54 2.28 -12.02
N VAL A 95 27.36 2.16 -10.98
CA VAL A 95 27.65 3.28 -10.08
C VAL A 95 28.35 4.40 -10.84
N GLU A 96 29.35 4.07 -11.66
CA GLU A 96 30.09 5.03 -12.51
C GLU A 96 29.17 5.79 -13.46
N ASP A 97 28.25 5.07 -14.16
CA ASP A 97 27.24 5.68 -15.03
C ASP A 97 26.43 6.76 -14.30
N LEU A 98 25.98 6.50 -13.05
CA LEU A 98 25.24 7.48 -12.25
C LEU A 98 26.14 8.60 -11.69
N VAL A 99 27.41 8.33 -11.39
CA VAL A 99 28.35 9.38 -10.95
C VAL A 99 28.61 10.38 -12.06
N LEU A 100 28.83 9.88 -13.28
CA LEU A 100 29.14 10.71 -14.45
C LEU A 100 27.92 11.45 -15.02
N ASN A 101 26.71 10.90 -14.86
CA ASN A 101 25.50 11.49 -15.39
C ASN A 101 24.63 12.09 -14.27
N SER A 102 24.83 13.38 -13.99
CA SER A 102 24.11 14.09 -12.93
C SER A 102 22.60 14.21 -13.20
N ASN A 103 22.20 14.39 -14.46
CA ASN A 103 20.78 14.51 -14.80
C ASN A 103 20.05 13.19 -14.52
N LEU A 104 20.61 12.08 -15.02
CA LEU A 104 20.06 10.73 -14.76
C LEU A 104 19.94 10.46 -13.25
N ARG A 105 20.96 10.82 -12.48
CA ARG A 105 20.98 10.64 -11.03
C ARG A 105 19.90 11.46 -10.31
N ASN A 106 19.73 12.73 -10.68
CA ASN A 106 18.76 13.62 -10.05
C ASN A 106 17.32 13.23 -10.36
N GLU A 107 17.02 12.93 -11.64
CA GLU A 107 15.68 12.44 -12.02
C GLU A 107 15.35 11.10 -11.36
N LEU A 108 16.34 10.20 -11.29
CA LEU A 108 16.17 8.92 -10.60
C LEU A 108 15.90 9.10 -9.10
N GLU A 109 16.54 10.08 -8.44
CA GLU A 109 16.31 10.41 -7.03
C GLU A 109 14.84 10.77 -6.75
N GLU A 110 14.28 11.63 -7.58
CA GLU A 110 12.87 12.06 -7.44
C GLU A 110 11.91 10.88 -7.66
N LEU A 111 12.16 10.08 -8.71
CA LEU A 111 11.30 8.94 -9.03
C LEU A 111 11.34 7.87 -7.94
N LEU A 112 12.53 7.53 -7.43
CA LEU A 112 12.67 6.57 -6.34
C LEU A 112 12.02 7.07 -5.04
N GLY A 113 12.08 8.37 -4.77
CA GLY A 113 11.44 9.00 -3.62
C GLY A 113 9.91 8.87 -3.60
N SER A 114 9.28 8.66 -4.77
CA SER A 114 7.83 8.46 -4.89
C SER A 114 7.40 7.00 -4.70
N ILE A 115 8.33 6.05 -4.62
CA ILE A 115 8.05 4.61 -4.51
C ILE A 115 7.94 4.19 -3.05
N SER A 116 6.80 3.65 -2.70
CA SER A 116 6.52 3.03 -1.40
C SER A 116 7.11 1.62 -1.29
N ASP A 117 6.98 1.00 -0.13
CA ASP A 117 7.47 -0.37 0.12
C ASP A 117 6.61 -1.44 -0.59
N ILE A 118 6.85 -1.63 -1.89
CA ILE A 118 6.13 -2.61 -2.72
C ILE A 118 6.26 -4.02 -2.15
N GLU A 119 7.43 -4.40 -1.63
CA GLU A 119 7.68 -5.73 -1.07
C GLU A 119 6.77 -6.00 0.15
N ARG A 120 6.63 -5.00 1.04
CA ARG A 120 5.73 -5.10 2.19
C ARG A 120 4.26 -5.13 1.77
N ILE A 121 3.87 -4.33 0.77
CA ILE A 121 2.51 -4.35 0.22
C ILE A 121 2.22 -5.71 -0.39
N ASN A 122 3.15 -6.28 -1.17
CA ASN A 122 3.04 -7.64 -1.73
C ASN A 122 2.80 -8.69 -0.64
N SER A 123 3.53 -8.61 0.46
CA SER A 123 3.35 -9.51 1.59
C SER A 123 1.95 -9.37 2.19
N LYS A 124 1.46 -8.14 2.39
CA LYS A 124 0.10 -7.89 2.88
C LYS A 124 -0.97 -8.43 1.93
N ILE A 125 -0.79 -8.26 0.61
CA ILE A 125 -1.71 -8.82 -0.41
C ILE A 125 -1.73 -10.35 -0.32
N SER A 126 -0.57 -10.98 -0.21
CA SER A 126 -0.42 -12.44 -0.13
C SER A 126 -1.13 -13.01 1.10
N PHE A 127 -0.97 -12.38 2.26
CA PHE A 127 -1.61 -12.78 3.52
C PHE A 127 -3.07 -12.35 3.65
N GLY A 128 -3.56 -11.49 2.76
CA GLY A 128 -4.95 -11.03 2.78
C GLY A 128 -5.26 -9.92 3.79
N ASN A 129 -4.26 -9.24 4.34
CA ASN A 129 -4.40 -8.14 5.31
C ASN A 129 -4.09 -6.76 4.70
N CYS A 130 -3.99 -6.68 3.37
CA CYS A 130 -3.85 -5.43 2.62
C CYS A 130 -5.15 -4.63 2.70
N ASN A 131 -5.07 -3.33 2.98
CA ASN A 131 -6.19 -2.39 2.99
C ASN A 131 -6.19 -1.50 1.72
N ALA A 132 -7.23 -0.66 1.57
CA ALA A 132 -7.39 0.18 0.39
C ALA A 132 -6.27 1.24 0.28
N ARG A 133 -5.80 1.80 1.38
CA ARG A 133 -4.68 2.74 1.41
C ARG A 133 -3.37 2.11 0.93
N ASP A 134 -3.12 0.84 1.29
CA ASP A 134 -1.96 0.10 0.77
C ASP A 134 -2.02 -0.03 -0.76
N LEU A 135 -3.21 -0.25 -1.35
CA LEU A 135 -3.39 -0.29 -2.81
C LEU A 135 -3.16 1.07 -3.46
N ILE A 136 -3.58 2.18 -2.84
CA ILE A 136 -3.27 3.53 -3.34
C ILE A 136 -1.76 3.79 -3.30
N HIS A 137 -1.06 3.41 -2.24
CA HIS A 137 0.40 3.51 -2.19
C HIS A 137 1.06 2.66 -3.29
N LEU A 138 0.53 1.46 -3.57
CA LEU A 138 0.98 0.64 -4.68
C LEU A 138 0.77 1.36 -6.02
N LYS A 139 -0.45 1.85 -6.28
CA LYS A 139 -0.78 2.61 -7.51
C LYS A 139 0.20 3.77 -7.73
N ASN A 140 0.42 4.59 -6.71
CA ASN A 140 1.34 5.74 -6.79
C ASN A 140 2.78 5.28 -7.12
N SER A 141 3.22 4.18 -6.51
CA SER A 141 4.52 3.59 -6.83
C SER A 141 4.60 3.08 -8.27
N LEU A 142 3.53 2.44 -8.77
CA LEU A 142 3.47 1.94 -10.13
C LEU A 142 3.45 3.05 -11.18
N SER A 143 2.95 4.24 -10.85
CA SER A 143 2.95 5.40 -11.75
C SER A 143 4.37 5.91 -12.09
N ALA A 144 5.36 5.66 -11.22
CA ALA A 144 6.75 6.02 -11.44
C ALA A 144 7.48 5.02 -12.36
N VAL A 145 7.01 3.78 -12.47
CA VAL A 145 7.69 2.69 -13.18
C VAL A 145 7.88 2.99 -14.67
N PRO A 146 6.87 3.44 -15.43
CA PRO A 146 7.06 3.81 -16.84
C PRO A 146 8.06 4.96 -17.03
N LYS A 147 8.09 5.91 -16.09
CA LYS A 147 9.02 7.05 -16.13
C LYS A 147 10.46 6.59 -15.91
N ILE A 148 10.71 5.70 -14.94
CA ILE A 148 12.02 5.09 -14.71
C ILE A 148 12.46 4.28 -15.94
N LYS A 149 11.56 3.50 -16.53
CA LYS A 149 11.85 2.71 -17.72
C LYS A 149 12.27 3.61 -18.90
N ARG A 150 11.53 4.70 -19.13
CA ARG A 150 11.85 5.67 -20.19
C ARG A 150 13.17 6.39 -19.92
N LEU A 151 13.39 6.86 -18.70
CA LEU A 151 14.63 7.52 -18.28
C LEU A 151 15.87 6.64 -18.59
N PHE A 152 15.78 5.33 -18.33
CA PHE A 152 16.86 4.40 -18.60
C PHE A 152 17.05 4.10 -20.09
N LEU A 153 15.97 4.01 -20.87
CA LEU A 153 16.06 3.80 -22.32
C LEU A 153 16.71 5.00 -23.03
N ASP A 154 16.41 6.21 -22.55
CA ASP A 154 16.91 7.44 -23.15
C ASP A 154 18.36 7.78 -22.71
N SER A 155 18.90 7.09 -21.70
CA SER A 155 20.17 7.45 -21.05
C SER A 155 21.44 7.00 -21.78
N ASN A 156 21.36 6.10 -22.77
CA ASN A 156 22.52 5.48 -23.42
C ASN A 156 23.55 4.85 -22.43
N THR A 157 23.11 4.38 -21.29
CA THR A 157 23.92 3.78 -20.22
C THR A 157 23.61 2.28 -20.08
N LEU A 158 24.34 1.61 -19.18
CA LEU A 158 24.07 0.21 -18.84
C LEU A 158 22.65 0.00 -18.23
N PHE A 159 22.01 1.06 -17.77
CA PHE A 159 20.63 1.01 -17.26
C PHE A 159 19.60 0.69 -18.34
N SER A 160 19.88 0.90 -19.62
CA SER A 160 19.02 0.48 -20.73
C SER A 160 18.75 -1.04 -20.72
N ASN A 161 19.76 -1.84 -20.32
CA ASN A 161 19.58 -3.29 -20.16
C ASN A 161 18.68 -3.65 -18.97
N ILE A 162 18.67 -2.81 -17.92
CA ILE A 162 17.78 -2.99 -16.77
C ILE A 162 16.36 -2.63 -17.16
N ALA A 163 16.17 -1.57 -17.95
CA ALA A 163 14.86 -1.12 -18.44
C ALA A 163 14.10 -2.24 -19.18
N SER A 164 14.81 -3.06 -19.97
CA SER A 164 14.23 -4.18 -20.70
C SER A 164 13.67 -5.28 -19.79
N ASN A 165 14.17 -5.37 -18.55
CA ASN A 165 13.74 -6.37 -17.57
C ASN A 165 12.64 -5.88 -16.64
N ILE A 166 12.32 -4.55 -16.65
CA ILE A 166 11.22 -3.99 -15.87
C ILE A 166 9.91 -4.56 -16.39
N PRO A 167 9.14 -5.27 -15.54
CA PRO A 167 7.89 -5.86 -15.96
C PRO A 167 6.84 -4.79 -16.25
N ASP A 168 5.90 -5.15 -17.11
CA ASP A 168 4.70 -4.34 -17.31
C ASP A 168 3.76 -4.49 -16.13
N THR A 169 3.33 -3.36 -15.59
CA THR A 169 2.43 -3.25 -14.44
C THR A 169 1.23 -2.34 -14.71
N GLU A 170 1.02 -1.94 -15.98
CA GLU A 170 -0.04 -1.03 -16.38
C GLU A 170 -1.43 -1.58 -16.03
N TYR A 171 -1.65 -2.88 -16.23
CA TYR A 171 -2.90 -3.52 -15.86
C TYR A 171 -3.23 -3.36 -14.36
N ILE A 172 -2.23 -3.55 -13.48
CA ILE A 172 -2.43 -3.43 -12.03
C ILE A 172 -2.70 -1.97 -11.66
N TYR A 173 -1.95 -1.04 -12.26
CA TYR A 173 -2.16 0.38 -12.07
C TYR A 173 -3.58 0.78 -12.48
N ASN A 174 -4.02 0.44 -13.69
CA ASN A 174 -5.34 0.77 -14.21
C ASN A 174 -6.47 0.13 -13.39
N LEU A 175 -6.29 -1.11 -12.93
CA LEU A 175 -7.27 -1.79 -12.07
C LEU A 175 -7.48 -1.01 -10.76
N ILE A 176 -6.40 -0.60 -10.09
CA ILE A 176 -6.51 0.15 -8.84
C ILE A 176 -7.05 1.55 -9.11
N ASP A 177 -6.56 2.20 -10.17
CA ASP A 177 -6.96 3.56 -10.51
C ASP A 177 -8.44 3.66 -10.87
N SER A 178 -8.98 2.70 -11.62
CA SER A 178 -10.41 2.70 -11.98
C SER A 178 -11.33 2.31 -10.82
N SER A 179 -10.85 1.54 -9.84
CA SER A 179 -11.70 0.91 -8.82
C SER A 179 -11.68 1.59 -7.46
N ILE A 180 -10.51 2.04 -6.99
CA ILE A 180 -10.32 2.49 -5.60
C ILE A 180 -10.33 4.02 -5.52
N LEU A 181 -11.05 4.57 -4.54
CA LEU A 181 -11.06 6.00 -4.25
C LEU A 181 -9.66 6.48 -3.77
N GLU A 182 -9.32 7.73 -4.07
CA GLU A 182 -8.04 8.32 -3.66
C GLU A 182 -7.98 8.56 -2.14
N ASP A 183 -9.05 9.11 -1.59
CA ASP A 183 -9.15 9.39 -0.15
C ASP A 183 -9.94 8.27 0.55
N VAL A 184 -9.21 7.21 0.89
CA VAL A 184 -9.78 6.03 1.56
C VAL A 184 -9.41 5.97 3.04
N GLY A 185 -10.37 5.53 3.85
CA GLY A 185 -10.15 5.19 5.25
C GLY A 185 -9.21 4.00 5.43
N ILE A 186 -8.79 3.78 6.68
CA ILE A 186 -7.96 2.61 7.02
C ILE A 186 -8.82 1.36 7.15
N LEU A 187 -10.05 1.51 7.66
CA LEU A 187 -10.95 0.41 7.98
C LEU A 187 -11.84 0.07 6.79
N LEU A 188 -11.69 -1.12 6.26
CA LEU A 188 -12.45 -1.62 5.11
C LEU A 188 -13.98 -1.69 5.38
N LYS A 189 -14.38 -1.83 6.64
CA LYS A 189 -15.79 -1.97 7.03
C LYS A 189 -16.51 -0.64 7.26
N GLU A 190 -15.86 0.49 7.02
CA GLU A 190 -16.48 1.81 7.11
C GLU A 190 -17.06 2.30 5.78
N GLY A 191 -16.80 1.56 4.69
CA GLY A 191 -17.22 1.94 3.35
C GLY A 191 -16.34 3.02 2.71
N ASN A 192 -16.82 3.65 1.64
CA ASN A 192 -16.09 4.63 0.83
C ASN A 192 -14.77 4.09 0.27
N LEU A 193 -14.83 2.91 -0.33
CA LEU A 193 -13.66 2.24 -0.89
C LEU A 193 -13.61 2.33 -2.42
N ILE A 194 -14.77 2.19 -3.06
CA ILE A 194 -14.90 1.96 -4.51
C ILE A 194 -15.37 3.22 -5.23
N LYS A 195 -14.77 3.53 -6.37
CA LYS A 195 -15.15 4.65 -7.24
C LYS A 195 -16.57 4.46 -7.81
N ILE A 196 -17.26 5.57 -8.03
CA ILE A 196 -18.54 5.58 -8.74
C ILE A 196 -18.28 5.19 -10.20
N GLY A 197 -19.14 4.38 -10.79
CA GLY A 197 -19.00 3.88 -12.16
C GLY A 197 -18.14 2.63 -12.28
N TYR A 198 -17.61 2.08 -11.19
CA TYR A 198 -16.84 0.84 -11.24
C TYR A 198 -17.74 -0.42 -11.27
N ASP A 199 -18.84 -0.40 -10.54
CA ASP A 199 -19.79 -1.51 -10.44
C ASP A 199 -21.23 -0.98 -10.50
N GLU A 200 -22.01 -1.45 -11.49
CA GLU A 200 -23.37 -0.97 -11.74
C GLU A 200 -24.31 -1.29 -10.57
N GLU A 201 -24.18 -2.46 -9.96
CA GLU A 201 -25.03 -2.89 -8.83
C GLU A 201 -24.81 -2.00 -7.61
N LEU A 202 -23.54 -1.70 -7.30
CA LEU A 202 -23.18 -0.79 -6.21
C LEU A 202 -23.76 0.62 -6.46
N ASP A 203 -23.70 1.10 -7.70
CA ASP A 203 -24.22 2.43 -8.05
C ASP A 203 -25.75 2.49 -7.95
N VAL A 204 -26.46 1.40 -8.29
CA VAL A 204 -27.91 1.29 -8.06
C VAL A 204 -28.22 1.36 -6.56
N ILE A 205 -27.48 0.63 -5.71
CA ILE A 205 -27.69 0.66 -4.25
C ILE A 205 -27.43 2.05 -3.70
N ARG A 206 -26.39 2.74 -4.15
CA ARG A 206 -26.08 4.14 -3.78
C ARG A 206 -27.18 5.09 -4.18
N ASN A 207 -27.73 4.92 -5.39
CA ASN A 207 -28.86 5.73 -5.87
C ASN A 207 -30.10 5.50 -5.02
N ASN A 208 -30.41 4.27 -4.62
CA ASN A 208 -31.52 3.97 -3.73
C ASN A 208 -31.40 4.71 -2.39
N LYS A 209 -30.19 4.82 -1.84
CA LYS A 209 -29.92 5.63 -0.62
C LYS A 209 -30.22 7.13 -0.85
N ILE A 210 -29.85 7.66 -2.01
CA ILE A 210 -30.13 9.07 -2.37
C ILE A 210 -31.63 9.28 -2.49
N VAL A 211 -32.31 8.44 -3.26
CA VAL A 211 -33.78 8.50 -3.41
C VAL A 211 -34.50 8.35 -2.06
N GLY A 212 -34.02 7.50 -1.18
CA GLY A 212 -34.54 7.37 0.19
C GLY A 212 -34.43 8.67 0.98
N LYS A 213 -33.30 9.38 0.91
CA LYS A 213 -33.10 10.68 1.54
C LYS A 213 -34.00 11.78 0.96
N GLU A 214 -34.17 11.80 -0.35
CA GLU A 214 -35.08 12.72 -1.02
C GLU A 214 -36.54 12.49 -0.59
N LYS A 215 -36.98 11.23 -0.53
CA LYS A 215 -38.29 10.87 0.01
C LYS A 215 -38.48 11.31 1.45
N LEU A 216 -37.45 11.19 2.28
CA LEU A 216 -37.46 11.61 3.68
C LEU A 216 -37.70 13.12 3.83
N ILE A 217 -36.99 13.93 3.04
CA ILE A 217 -37.15 15.40 3.03
C ILE A 217 -38.56 15.78 2.54
N LYS A 218 -38.99 15.13 1.46
CA LYS A 218 -40.35 15.39 0.93
C LYS A 218 -41.41 15.02 1.95
N TYR A 219 -41.29 13.89 2.61
CA TYR A 219 -42.22 13.39 3.62
C TYR A 219 -42.30 14.36 4.81
N GLU A 220 -41.17 14.94 5.27
CA GLU A 220 -41.20 15.99 6.32
C GLU A 220 -42.02 17.20 5.89
N VAL A 221 -41.86 17.65 4.63
CA VAL A 221 -42.59 18.81 4.10
C VAL A 221 -44.08 18.50 3.96
N ASP A 222 -44.43 17.36 3.44
CA ASP A 222 -45.81 16.91 3.23
C ASP A 222 -46.55 16.79 4.59
N GLU A 223 -45.93 16.17 5.57
CA GLU A 223 -46.50 16.04 6.92
C GLU A 223 -46.63 17.38 7.63
N ARG A 224 -45.67 18.29 7.43
CA ARG A 224 -45.80 19.69 7.98
C ARG A 224 -46.97 20.43 7.39
N ASN A 225 -47.21 20.27 6.08
CA ASN A 225 -48.35 20.95 5.40
C ASN A 225 -49.67 20.30 5.78
N THR A 226 -49.75 18.98 5.87
CA THR A 226 -51.00 18.25 6.19
C THR A 226 -51.42 18.47 7.64
N THR A 227 -50.46 18.42 8.58
CA THR A 227 -50.77 18.57 10.01
C THR A 227 -50.92 20.03 10.45
N GLY A 228 -50.40 20.98 9.68
CA GLY A 228 -50.36 22.41 10.07
C GLY A 228 -49.42 22.71 11.24
N ILE A 229 -48.63 21.77 11.68
CA ILE A 229 -47.64 21.91 12.77
C ILE A 229 -46.43 22.66 12.25
N LYS A 230 -46.37 23.98 12.43
CA LYS A 230 -45.29 24.86 11.91
C LYS A 230 -43.88 24.46 12.36
N ASN A 231 -43.75 23.87 13.54
CA ASN A 231 -42.49 23.46 14.14
C ASN A 231 -42.20 21.95 14.02
N LEU A 232 -42.89 21.24 13.14
CA LEU A 232 -42.63 19.85 12.87
C LEU A 232 -41.21 19.69 12.29
N ARG A 233 -40.37 18.93 12.96
CA ARG A 233 -38.98 18.65 12.52
C ARG A 233 -38.73 17.17 12.54
N LEU A 234 -38.06 16.72 11.50
CA LEU A 234 -37.51 15.40 11.46
C LEU A 234 -36.11 15.41 12.08
N ILE A 235 -35.91 14.61 13.12
CA ILE A 235 -34.62 14.53 13.85
C ILE A 235 -34.09 13.11 13.78
N PHE A 236 -32.79 13.00 13.62
CA PHE A 236 -32.08 11.74 13.63
C PHE A 236 -31.33 11.52 14.95
N ASN A 237 -31.44 10.31 15.47
CA ASN A 237 -30.68 9.84 16.63
C ASN A 237 -30.03 8.48 16.31
N LYS A 238 -28.73 8.32 16.55
CA LYS A 238 -27.98 7.09 16.25
C LYS A 238 -28.58 5.79 16.88
N LYS A 239 -29.28 5.91 18.02
CA LYS A 239 -29.86 4.76 18.73
C LYS A 239 -31.29 4.44 18.32
N THR A 240 -32.08 5.46 17.99
CA THR A 240 -33.53 5.34 17.79
C THR A 240 -33.98 5.65 16.37
N GLY A 241 -33.04 6.06 15.49
CA GLY A 241 -33.30 6.40 14.09
C GLY A 241 -33.98 7.76 13.90
N TYR A 242 -34.78 7.90 12.85
CA TYR A 242 -35.54 9.12 12.54
C TYR A 242 -36.84 9.17 13.33
N PHE A 243 -37.24 10.37 13.75
CA PHE A 243 -38.51 10.65 14.39
C PHE A 243 -38.95 12.11 14.18
N PHE A 244 -40.26 12.34 14.19
CA PHE A 244 -40.85 13.66 14.22
C PHE A 244 -40.84 14.20 15.65
N GLU A 245 -40.26 15.38 15.86
CA GLU A 245 -40.31 16.06 17.13
C GLU A 245 -41.38 17.17 17.08
N VAL A 246 -42.38 17.07 17.98
CA VAL A 246 -43.51 17.99 18.11
C VAL A 246 -43.45 18.60 19.50
N THR A 247 -43.46 19.94 19.57
CA THR A 247 -43.54 20.62 20.86
C THR A 247 -44.89 20.45 21.52
N LYS A 248 -44.94 20.42 22.85
CA LYS A 248 -46.19 20.18 23.61
C LYS A 248 -47.34 21.13 23.27
N SER A 249 -47.04 22.37 22.80
CA SER A 249 -48.01 23.33 22.35
C SER A 249 -48.83 22.90 21.11
N TYR A 250 -48.30 21.97 20.30
CA TYR A 250 -48.98 21.49 19.10
C TYR A 250 -49.49 20.06 19.25
N GLN A 251 -49.50 19.50 20.47
CA GLN A 251 -49.90 18.10 20.72
C GLN A 251 -51.31 17.75 20.24
N ASN A 252 -52.21 18.73 20.28
CA ASN A 252 -53.61 18.55 19.84
C ASN A 252 -53.76 18.44 18.30
N LEU A 253 -52.73 18.80 17.53
CA LEU A 253 -52.71 18.71 16.08
C LEU A 253 -52.02 17.45 15.57
N VAL A 254 -51.57 16.59 16.46
CA VAL A 254 -50.88 15.34 16.08
C VAL A 254 -51.89 14.32 15.56
N PRO A 255 -51.75 13.85 14.32
CA PRO A 255 -52.65 12.88 13.74
C PRO A 255 -52.58 11.47 14.42
N GLU A 256 -53.60 10.66 14.24
CA GLU A 256 -53.66 9.31 14.81
C GLU A 256 -52.56 8.33 14.29
N HIS A 257 -52.06 8.55 13.08
CA HIS A 257 -50.97 7.75 12.51
C HIS A 257 -49.58 8.02 13.08
N PHE A 258 -49.44 9.06 13.96
CA PHE A 258 -48.21 9.35 14.69
C PHE A 258 -48.15 8.54 15.98
N GLU A 259 -47.32 7.53 16.01
CA GLU A 259 -47.11 6.70 17.21
C GLU A 259 -46.09 7.39 18.16
N LEU A 260 -46.53 7.65 19.39
CA LEU A 260 -45.66 8.22 20.43
C LEU A 260 -44.56 7.22 20.81
N LYS A 261 -43.29 7.57 20.64
CA LYS A 261 -42.14 6.75 21.00
C LYS A 261 -41.39 7.30 22.23
N GLN A 262 -41.35 8.60 22.43
CA GLN A 262 -40.63 9.18 23.55
C GLN A 262 -41.27 10.50 23.97
N THR A 263 -41.40 10.71 25.27
CA THR A 263 -41.84 12.00 25.88
C THR A 263 -40.64 12.73 26.48
N LEU A 264 -40.46 13.97 26.10
CA LEU A 264 -39.43 14.86 26.63
C LEU A 264 -40.10 16.00 27.46
N THR A 265 -39.29 16.80 28.13
CA THR A 265 -39.79 17.92 28.96
C THR A 265 -40.61 18.90 28.15
N ASN A 266 -40.17 19.27 26.93
CA ASN A 266 -40.78 20.32 26.10
C ASN A 266 -41.36 19.84 24.77
N ALA A 267 -41.13 18.56 24.40
CA ALA A 267 -41.57 18.00 23.13
C ALA A 267 -41.87 16.51 23.26
N ASN A 268 -42.58 15.97 22.29
CA ASN A 268 -42.84 14.55 22.15
C ASN A 268 -42.23 14.05 20.80
N ARG A 269 -41.78 12.81 20.77
CA ARG A 269 -41.19 12.18 19.59
C ARG A 269 -42.09 11.07 19.07
N TYR A 270 -42.41 11.17 17.78
CA TYR A 270 -43.33 10.28 17.11
C TYR A 270 -42.65 9.55 15.94
N LYS A 271 -43.13 8.35 15.64
CA LYS A 271 -42.83 7.63 14.40
C LYS A 271 -44.11 7.34 13.65
N THR A 272 -44.01 7.24 12.34
CA THR A 272 -45.08 6.73 11.47
C THR A 272 -44.61 5.48 10.74
N ASN A 273 -45.53 4.66 10.25
CA ASN A 273 -45.18 3.46 9.47
C ASN A 273 -44.46 3.81 8.17
N GLU A 274 -44.82 4.95 7.56
CA GLU A 274 -44.14 5.43 6.34
C GLU A 274 -42.72 5.88 6.64
N LEU A 275 -42.48 6.59 7.76
CA LEU A 275 -41.15 6.96 8.21
C LEU A 275 -40.29 5.72 8.48
N LEU A 276 -40.83 4.67 9.07
CA LEU A 276 -40.13 3.40 9.28
C LEU A 276 -39.77 2.72 7.95
N THR A 277 -40.64 2.79 6.95
CA THR A 277 -40.38 2.24 5.62
C THR A 277 -39.24 2.97 4.92
N ILE A 278 -39.25 4.31 4.96
CA ILE A 278 -38.17 5.15 4.39
C ILE A 278 -36.86 4.93 5.15
N GLU A 279 -36.92 4.85 6.47
CA GLU A 279 -35.77 4.57 7.34
C GLU A 279 -35.11 3.22 7.00
N ASN A 280 -35.91 2.16 6.86
CA ASN A 280 -35.42 0.84 6.48
C ASN A 280 -34.78 0.84 5.08
N MET A 281 -35.33 1.61 4.13
CA MET A 281 -34.73 1.78 2.81
C MET A 281 -33.37 2.46 2.89
N ILE A 282 -33.19 3.49 3.71
CA ILE A 282 -31.92 4.21 3.86
C ILE A 282 -30.87 3.35 4.56
N PHE A 283 -31.21 2.74 5.70
CA PHE A 283 -30.26 1.96 6.49
C PHE A 283 -29.94 0.62 5.83
N GLY A 284 -30.93 -0.04 5.19
CA GLY A 284 -30.69 -1.21 4.38
C GLY A 284 -29.69 -0.93 3.27
N SER A 285 -29.92 0.14 2.49
CA SER A 285 -28.98 0.53 1.43
C SER A 285 -27.59 0.89 1.97
N GLU A 286 -27.48 1.46 3.18
CA GLU A 286 -26.17 1.79 3.77
C GLU A 286 -25.37 0.55 4.14
N SER A 287 -26.03 -0.45 4.74
CA SER A 287 -25.40 -1.73 5.05
C SER A 287 -24.99 -2.48 3.78
N ASP A 288 -25.87 -2.50 2.77
CA ASP A 288 -25.66 -3.18 1.50
C ASP A 288 -24.49 -2.53 0.71
N ILE A 289 -24.34 -1.19 0.76
CA ILE A 289 -23.21 -0.47 0.16
C ILE A 289 -21.90 -0.94 0.80
N ILE A 290 -21.82 -0.98 2.13
CA ILE A 290 -20.59 -1.35 2.84
C ILE A 290 -20.21 -2.79 2.53
N GLU A 291 -21.19 -3.70 2.53
CA GLU A 291 -20.96 -5.11 2.23
C GLU A 291 -20.50 -5.32 0.79
N LYS A 292 -21.17 -4.68 -0.18
CA LYS A 292 -20.82 -4.75 -1.59
C LYS A 292 -19.43 -4.14 -1.87
N GLU A 293 -19.12 -2.99 -1.30
CA GLU A 293 -17.78 -2.37 -1.42
C GLU A 293 -16.68 -3.27 -0.85
N TYR A 294 -16.95 -3.95 0.26
CA TYR A 294 -16.01 -4.90 0.84
C TYR A 294 -15.79 -6.12 -0.08
N GLU A 295 -16.85 -6.70 -0.65
CA GLU A 295 -16.76 -7.81 -1.60
C GLU A 295 -15.95 -7.42 -2.85
N LEU A 296 -16.24 -6.26 -3.43
CA LEU A 296 -15.52 -5.74 -4.59
C LEU A 296 -14.04 -5.51 -4.26
N PHE A 297 -13.74 -4.93 -3.10
CA PHE A 297 -12.36 -4.74 -2.64
C PHE A 297 -11.61 -6.08 -2.53
N ILE A 298 -12.24 -7.10 -1.95
CA ILE A 298 -11.65 -8.45 -1.85
C ILE A 298 -11.39 -9.04 -3.24
N SER A 299 -12.31 -8.87 -4.19
CA SER A 299 -12.15 -9.33 -5.57
C SER A 299 -10.96 -8.65 -6.25
N ILE A 300 -10.85 -7.31 -6.15
CA ILE A 300 -9.73 -6.52 -6.68
C ILE A 300 -8.40 -7.00 -6.08
N ARG A 301 -8.33 -7.12 -4.76
CA ARG A 301 -7.14 -7.62 -4.06
C ARG A 301 -6.72 -9.01 -4.53
N ASN A 302 -7.68 -9.91 -4.73
CA ASN A 302 -7.41 -11.26 -5.23
C ASN A 302 -6.91 -11.25 -6.68
N THR A 303 -7.42 -10.38 -7.52
CA THR A 303 -6.94 -10.17 -8.89
C THR A 303 -5.48 -9.68 -8.90
N ILE A 304 -5.14 -8.72 -8.03
CA ILE A 304 -3.75 -8.27 -7.85
C ILE A 304 -2.87 -9.40 -7.33
N LYS A 305 -3.36 -10.22 -6.39
CA LYS A 305 -2.65 -11.38 -5.86
C LYS A 305 -2.22 -12.38 -6.94
N MET A 306 -3.00 -12.56 -8.00
CA MET A 306 -2.59 -13.42 -9.12
C MET A 306 -1.34 -12.90 -9.84
N ASN A 307 -1.07 -11.60 -9.77
CA ASN A 307 0.08 -10.95 -10.38
C ASN A 307 1.25 -10.70 -9.39
N ILE A 308 1.24 -11.34 -8.23
CA ILE A 308 2.23 -11.09 -7.15
C ILE A 308 3.68 -11.31 -7.60
N LYS A 309 3.92 -12.25 -8.52
CA LYS A 309 5.28 -12.53 -9.06
C LYS A 309 5.81 -11.37 -9.88
N THR A 310 4.94 -10.70 -10.64
CA THR A 310 5.28 -9.50 -11.41
C THR A 310 5.71 -8.37 -10.48
N LEU A 311 4.94 -8.15 -9.41
CA LEU A 311 5.26 -7.15 -8.39
C LEU A 311 6.53 -7.50 -7.58
N GLN A 312 6.78 -8.78 -7.31
CA GLN A 312 8.04 -9.22 -6.70
C GLN A 312 9.23 -8.92 -7.59
N LYS A 313 9.16 -9.29 -8.89
CA LYS A 313 10.21 -8.97 -9.85
C LYS A 313 10.47 -7.46 -9.94
N LEU A 314 9.40 -6.66 -9.92
CA LEU A 314 9.53 -5.20 -9.89
C LEU A 314 10.23 -4.73 -8.63
N SER A 315 9.83 -5.21 -7.45
CA SER A 315 10.46 -4.81 -6.17
C SER A 315 11.94 -5.17 -6.10
N ASP A 316 12.34 -6.33 -6.66
CA ASP A 316 13.73 -6.76 -6.75
C ASP A 316 14.55 -5.81 -7.64
N ILE A 317 13.99 -5.42 -8.79
CA ILE A 317 14.66 -4.49 -9.71
C ILE A 317 14.78 -3.10 -9.09
N ILE A 318 13.72 -2.56 -8.50
CA ILE A 318 13.72 -1.25 -7.85
C ILE A 318 14.70 -1.22 -6.67
N SER A 319 14.71 -2.27 -5.84
CA SER A 319 15.66 -2.35 -4.72
C SER A 319 17.13 -2.38 -5.20
N PHE A 320 17.40 -3.07 -6.30
CA PHE A 320 18.72 -3.10 -6.93
C PHE A 320 19.12 -1.71 -7.44
N ILE A 321 18.25 -1.05 -8.19
CA ILE A 321 18.48 0.31 -8.70
C ILE A 321 18.74 1.28 -7.56
N ASP A 322 17.93 1.26 -6.50
CA ASP A 322 18.06 2.14 -5.35
C ASP A 322 19.35 1.90 -4.56
N SER A 323 19.80 0.62 -4.47
CA SER A 323 21.09 0.30 -3.86
C SER A 323 22.27 0.83 -4.68
N ILE A 324 22.22 0.73 -6.01
CA ILE A 324 23.23 1.31 -6.92
C ILE A 324 23.20 2.85 -6.83
N PHE A 325 22.02 3.44 -6.82
CA PHE A 325 21.84 4.88 -6.62
C PHE A 325 22.49 5.33 -5.31
N SER A 326 22.24 4.64 -4.21
CA SER A 326 22.82 4.96 -2.90
C SER A 326 24.35 4.97 -2.95
N LEU A 327 24.95 3.95 -3.58
CA LEU A 327 26.42 3.88 -3.76
C LEU A 327 26.95 5.00 -4.67
N SER A 328 26.22 5.41 -5.69
CA SER A 328 26.60 6.51 -6.56
C SER A 328 26.61 7.87 -5.85
N ILE A 329 25.62 8.09 -4.97
CA ILE A 329 25.56 9.33 -4.17
C ILE A 329 26.76 9.44 -3.23
N VAL A 330 27.11 8.36 -2.53
CA VAL A 330 28.24 8.39 -1.60
C VAL A 330 29.58 8.54 -2.36
N ALA A 331 29.72 7.86 -3.49
CA ALA A 331 30.92 7.98 -4.33
C ALA A 331 31.10 9.41 -4.86
N PHE A 332 30.00 10.02 -5.33
CA PHE A 332 30.03 11.40 -5.80
C PHE A 332 30.34 12.42 -4.68
N LYS A 333 29.66 12.30 -3.53
CA LYS A 333 29.83 13.23 -2.41
C LYS A 333 31.23 13.20 -1.81
N ASN A 334 31.85 12.02 -1.76
CA ASN A 334 33.14 11.82 -1.12
C ASN A 334 34.30 11.73 -2.12
N ASN A 335 34.05 11.97 -3.42
CA ASN A 335 35.03 11.85 -4.49
C ASN A 335 35.76 10.49 -4.51
N TYR A 336 34.99 9.39 -4.31
CA TYR A 336 35.57 8.04 -4.34
C TYR A 336 35.96 7.64 -5.76
N CYS A 337 37.09 6.96 -5.88
CA CYS A 337 37.55 6.40 -7.14
C CYS A 337 37.03 4.95 -7.32
N LYS A 338 36.87 4.53 -8.58
CA LYS A 338 36.54 3.16 -8.93
C LYS A 338 37.78 2.27 -8.77
N PRO A 339 37.78 1.29 -7.85
CA PRO A 339 38.92 0.40 -7.68
C PRO A 339 39.05 -0.58 -8.85
N THR A 340 40.27 -0.85 -9.27
CA THR A 340 40.59 -1.92 -10.23
C THR A 340 40.63 -3.23 -9.50
N LEU A 341 39.94 -4.26 -10.02
CA LEU A 341 39.92 -5.59 -9.45
C LEU A 341 40.87 -6.50 -10.20
N ASN A 342 41.66 -7.27 -9.47
CA ASN A 342 42.56 -8.30 -10.00
C ASN A 342 42.36 -9.65 -9.29
N SER A 343 42.84 -10.71 -9.88
CA SER A 343 42.86 -12.09 -9.33
C SER A 343 44.20 -12.47 -8.70
N GLU A 344 45.16 -11.56 -8.62
CA GLU A 344 46.56 -11.84 -8.22
C GLU A 344 46.73 -11.80 -6.69
N GLY A 345 45.71 -11.46 -5.93
CA GLY A 345 45.76 -11.35 -4.47
C GLY A 345 46.56 -10.14 -3.97
N ILE A 346 46.77 -9.12 -4.83
CA ILE A 346 47.50 -7.88 -4.51
C ILE A 346 46.54 -6.80 -4.10
N ILE A 347 46.85 -6.09 -3.03
CA ILE A 347 46.17 -4.84 -2.61
C ILE A 347 47.21 -3.71 -2.81
N ASP A 348 46.94 -2.79 -3.74
CA ASP A 348 47.73 -1.60 -4.00
C ASP A 348 46.87 -0.35 -3.74
N ILE A 349 47.24 0.43 -2.75
CA ILE A 349 46.56 1.69 -2.35
C ILE A 349 47.54 2.83 -2.51
N LYS A 350 47.22 3.77 -3.42
CA LYS A 350 48.02 4.99 -3.67
C LYS A 350 47.41 6.20 -3.02
#